data_efb9fdfc42c9b9b000dec9cf9986bfd2
#
_entry.id   efb9fdfc42c9b9b000dec9cf9986bfd2
#
_cell.length_a   1.000
_cell.length_b   1.000
_cell.length_c   1.000
_cell.angle_alpha   90.00
_cell.angle_beta   90.00
_cell.angle_gamma   90.00
#
_symmetry.space_group_name_H-M   'P 1'
#
loop_
_entity.id
_entity.type
_entity.pdbx_description
1 polymer ?
#
loop_
_entity_poly.entity_id
_entity_poly.type
_entity_poly.pdbx_seq_one_letter_code
_entity_poly.pdbx_strand_id
1 'polypeptide(L)'
;LAALTAYPSLGCIQKGYQVGTQWGIYSDVLCAGNAACYTFLKDVMQEVIELFPGPYIHIGGDECPNERWKSCEKCQSWMRKNHISEEYALQSYVNENVGKYLKKHHKRLIGWDEILEGGIGREAVIMSWRGVKGGITAPQPQKQEI
;
A
#
# COMPACT_ATOMS: atom_id res chain seq x y z
N LEU A 1 -7.77 -7.43 4.75
CA LEU A 1 -8.78 -7.87 5.74
C LEU A 1 -8.21 -8.91 6.71
N ALA A 2 -7.52 -9.96 6.24
CA ALA A 2 -7.02 -11.03 7.11
C ALA A 2 -6.14 -10.51 8.28
N ALA A 3 -5.23 -9.59 8.02
CA ALA A 3 -4.42 -8.95 9.07
C ALA A 3 -5.29 -8.25 10.14
N LEU A 4 -6.41 -7.65 9.74
CA LEU A 4 -7.32 -6.98 10.67
C LEU A 4 -8.08 -7.96 11.58
N THR A 5 -8.28 -9.19 11.13
CA THR A 5 -8.88 -10.24 11.96
C THR A 5 -7.96 -10.60 13.13
N ALA A 6 -6.65 -10.68 12.89
CA ALA A 6 -5.65 -10.94 13.92
C ALA A 6 -5.32 -9.68 14.76
N TYR A 7 -5.32 -8.51 14.14
CA TYR A 7 -4.93 -7.22 14.75
C TYR A 7 -6.01 -6.15 14.53
N PRO A 8 -7.19 -6.24 15.19
CA PRO A 8 -8.31 -5.32 14.93
C PRO A 8 -7.99 -3.84 15.17
N SER A 9 -7.04 -3.56 16.07
CA SER A 9 -6.59 -2.19 16.36
C SER A 9 -5.94 -1.47 15.20
N LEU A 10 -5.52 -2.21 14.15
CA LEU A 10 -4.94 -1.64 12.93
C LEU A 10 -6.01 -1.16 11.94
N GLY A 11 -7.29 -1.47 12.16
CA GLY A 11 -8.39 -1.04 11.29
C GLY A 11 -8.98 0.31 11.67
N CYS A 12 -9.79 0.85 10.77
CA CYS A 12 -10.43 2.14 10.97
C CYS A 12 -11.55 2.10 12.01
N ILE A 13 -12.28 0.99 12.11
CA ILE A 13 -13.49 0.87 12.95
C ILE A 13 -13.28 0.07 14.24
N GLN A 14 -12.11 -0.46 14.48
CA GLN A 14 -11.66 -1.12 15.71
C GLN A 14 -12.69 -2.09 16.33
N LYS A 15 -13.38 -2.86 15.51
CA LYS A 15 -14.31 -3.92 15.93
C LYS A 15 -13.79 -5.28 15.45
N GLY A 16 -14.43 -6.35 15.92
CA GLY A 16 -14.11 -7.70 15.46
C GLY A 16 -14.27 -7.82 13.95
N TYR A 17 -13.18 -8.03 13.24
CA TYR A 17 -13.19 -8.36 11.83
C TYR A 17 -13.23 -9.86 11.65
N GLN A 18 -13.83 -10.31 10.56
CA GLN A 18 -13.84 -11.72 10.18
C GLN A 18 -13.16 -11.90 8.84
N VAL A 19 -12.50 -13.04 8.65
CA VAL A 19 -11.93 -13.39 7.35
C VAL A 19 -13.02 -13.49 6.30
N GLY A 20 -12.71 -13.05 5.09
CA GLY A 20 -13.62 -13.20 3.96
C GLY A 20 -13.79 -14.68 3.60
N THR A 21 -15.03 -15.12 3.48
CA THR A 21 -15.38 -16.50 3.08
C THR A 21 -15.98 -16.58 1.69
N GLN A 22 -16.15 -15.43 1.05
CA GLN A 22 -16.67 -15.31 -0.31
C GLN A 22 -15.67 -14.54 -1.19
N TRP A 23 -15.74 -14.78 -2.47
CA TRP A 23 -14.96 -14.01 -3.44
C TRP A 23 -15.47 -12.57 -3.51
N GLY A 24 -14.54 -11.59 -3.54
CA GLY A 24 -14.89 -10.17 -3.64
C GLY A 24 -13.86 -9.24 -3.03
N ILE A 25 -14.07 -7.95 -3.27
CA ILE A 25 -13.27 -6.87 -2.69
C ILE A 25 -13.94 -6.44 -1.39
N TYR A 26 -13.17 -6.42 -0.31
CA TYR A 26 -13.66 -6.07 1.04
C TYR A 26 -13.27 -4.65 1.40
N SER A 27 -14.23 -3.89 1.95
CA SER A 27 -14.03 -2.48 2.31
C SER A 27 -13.08 -2.24 3.50
N ASP A 28 -12.80 -3.28 4.28
CA ASP A 28 -11.97 -3.13 5.48
C ASP A 28 -10.49 -3.27 5.14
N VAL A 29 -9.76 -2.17 5.27
CA VAL A 29 -8.34 -2.02 5.00
C VAL A 29 -7.60 -1.50 6.24
N LEU A 30 -6.28 -1.53 6.24
CA LEU A 30 -5.46 -0.93 7.29
C LEU A 30 -5.75 0.57 7.41
N CYS A 31 -5.77 1.07 8.64
CA CYS A 31 -5.99 2.49 8.91
C CYS A 31 -4.72 3.29 8.59
N ALA A 32 -4.71 3.97 7.45
CA ALA A 32 -3.57 4.76 7.00
C ALA A 32 -3.20 5.92 7.95
N GLY A 33 -4.15 6.40 8.75
CA GLY A 33 -3.92 7.41 9.78
C GLY A 33 -3.43 6.85 11.13
N ASN A 34 -3.17 5.54 11.22
CA ASN A 34 -2.72 4.90 12.46
C ASN A 34 -1.23 4.58 12.40
N ALA A 35 -0.42 5.21 13.24
CA ALA A 35 1.02 4.98 13.30
C ALA A 35 1.40 3.51 13.53
N ALA A 36 0.60 2.75 14.28
CA ALA A 36 0.84 1.32 14.53
C ALA A 36 0.81 0.48 13.23
N CYS A 37 0.06 0.90 12.20
CA CYS A 37 0.06 0.23 10.91
C CYS A 37 1.44 0.28 10.24
N TYR A 38 2.15 1.38 10.36
CA TYR A 38 3.49 1.52 9.75
C TYR A 38 4.54 0.70 10.49
N THR A 39 4.43 0.55 11.82
CA THR A 39 5.27 -0.37 12.60
C THR A 39 4.99 -1.80 12.16
N PHE A 40 3.73 -2.21 12.16
CA PHE A 40 3.32 -3.55 11.70
C PHE A 40 3.83 -3.87 10.29
N LEU A 41 3.66 -2.94 9.33
CA LEU A 41 4.14 -3.15 7.97
C LEU A 41 5.67 -3.30 7.90
N LYS A 42 6.42 -2.56 8.71
CA LYS A 42 7.88 -2.70 8.77
C LYS A 42 8.29 -4.05 9.34
N ASP A 43 7.63 -4.52 10.39
CA ASP A 43 7.91 -5.81 11.01
C ASP A 43 7.65 -6.94 10.02
N VAL A 44 6.52 -6.89 9.29
CA VAL A 44 6.21 -7.86 8.22
C VAL A 44 7.26 -7.79 7.11
N MET A 45 7.63 -6.58 6.65
CA MET A 45 8.64 -6.44 5.59
C MET A 45 10.01 -6.93 6.04
N GLN A 46 10.37 -6.79 7.30
CA GLN A 46 11.62 -7.32 7.84
C GLN A 46 11.68 -8.84 7.70
N GLU A 47 10.64 -9.54 8.13
CA GLU A 47 10.55 -11.00 7.98
C GLU A 47 10.61 -11.43 6.50
N VAL A 48 9.88 -10.72 5.64
CA VAL A 48 9.86 -11.01 4.19
C VAL A 48 11.26 -10.82 3.58
N ILE A 49 11.99 -9.77 3.97
CA ILE A 49 13.35 -9.50 3.48
C ILE A 49 14.31 -10.60 3.88
N GLU A 50 14.18 -11.13 5.08
CA GLU A 50 15.02 -12.23 5.60
C GLU A 50 14.75 -13.55 4.88
N LEU A 51 13.48 -13.82 4.56
CA LEU A 51 13.07 -15.05 3.89
C LEU A 51 13.34 -15.04 2.37
N PHE A 52 13.29 -13.87 1.74
CA PHE A 52 13.40 -13.73 0.29
C PHE A 52 14.61 -12.87 -0.11
N PRO A 53 15.75 -13.50 -0.49
CA PRO A 53 16.98 -12.78 -0.79
C PRO A 53 16.94 -11.99 -2.09
N GLY A 54 15.99 -12.23 -2.99
CA GLY A 54 15.85 -11.54 -4.27
C GLY A 54 15.78 -10.01 -4.11
N PRO A 55 16.16 -9.22 -5.14
CA PRO A 55 16.22 -7.77 -5.06
C PRO A 55 14.85 -7.08 -5.11
N TYR A 56 13.78 -7.81 -5.38
CA TYR A 56 12.44 -7.27 -5.54
C TYR A 56 11.47 -7.86 -4.52
N ILE A 57 10.60 -7.01 -3.96
CA ILE A 57 9.50 -7.42 -3.10
C ILE A 57 8.20 -6.86 -3.69
N HIS A 58 7.27 -7.76 -3.98
CA HIS A 58 5.95 -7.40 -4.49
C HIS A 58 5.01 -7.14 -3.32
N ILE A 59 4.44 -5.94 -3.26
CA ILE A 59 3.58 -5.50 -2.15
C ILE A 59 2.08 -5.60 -2.46
N GLY A 60 1.69 -6.08 -3.63
CA GLY A 60 0.30 -6.03 -4.09
C GLY A 60 -0.10 -4.62 -4.51
N GLY A 61 -1.05 -4.03 -3.82
CA GLY A 61 -1.52 -2.66 -4.05
C GLY A 61 -2.75 -2.57 -4.94
N ASP A 62 -3.29 -3.71 -5.34
CA ASP A 62 -4.53 -3.86 -6.09
C ASP A 62 -5.76 -3.70 -5.18
N GLU A 63 -6.88 -3.32 -5.79
CA GLU A 63 -8.21 -3.38 -5.20
C GLU A 63 -8.29 -2.86 -3.75
N CYS A 64 -7.71 -1.67 -3.51
CA CYS A 64 -7.70 -1.04 -2.19
C CYS A 64 -8.86 -0.04 -2.06
N PRO A 65 -10.01 -0.43 -1.45
CA PRO A 65 -11.13 0.48 -1.25
C PRO A 65 -10.78 1.59 -0.25
N ASN A 66 -11.28 2.78 -0.49
CA ASN A 66 -10.99 3.95 0.34
C ASN A 66 -12.16 4.42 1.22
N GLU A 67 -13.32 3.73 1.17
CA GLU A 67 -14.54 4.12 1.87
C GLU A 67 -14.34 4.25 3.38
N ARG A 68 -13.55 3.36 3.98
CA ARG A 68 -13.26 3.41 5.41
C ARG A 68 -12.42 4.63 5.78
N TRP A 69 -11.53 5.06 4.90
CA TRP A 69 -10.68 6.23 5.14
C TRP A 69 -11.49 7.53 5.12
N LYS A 70 -12.53 7.62 4.29
CA LYS A 70 -13.43 8.79 4.20
C LYS A 70 -14.13 9.09 5.52
N SER A 71 -14.53 8.06 6.23
CA SER A 71 -15.26 8.17 7.51
C SER A 71 -14.37 8.03 8.76
N CYS A 72 -13.08 7.76 8.59
CA CYS A 72 -12.16 7.54 9.70
C CYS A 72 -11.48 8.84 10.15
N GLU A 73 -11.78 9.31 11.37
CA GLU A 73 -11.19 10.55 11.89
C GLU A 73 -9.65 10.52 11.93
N LYS A 74 -9.03 9.37 12.21
CA LYS A 74 -7.57 9.24 12.18
C LYS A 74 -7.01 9.45 10.77
N CYS A 75 -7.65 8.86 9.75
CA CYS A 75 -7.24 9.04 8.35
C CYS A 75 -7.46 10.49 7.91
N GLN A 76 -8.63 11.08 8.20
CA GLN A 76 -8.93 12.46 7.85
C GLN A 76 -8.02 13.46 8.56
N SER A 77 -7.72 13.24 9.83
CA SER A 77 -6.75 14.07 10.58
C SER A 77 -5.34 13.95 10.00
N TRP A 78 -4.94 12.74 9.60
CA TRP A 78 -3.66 12.50 8.95
C TRP A 78 -3.56 13.19 7.59
N MET A 79 -4.63 13.14 6.78
CA MET A 79 -4.72 13.83 5.48
C MET A 79 -4.54 15.34 5.67
N ARG A 80 -5.31 15.95 6.58
CA ARG A 80 -5.18 17.39 6.90
C ARG A 80 -3.75 17.76 7.28
N LYS A 81 -3.13 16.98 8.16
CA LYS A 81 -1.76 17.24 8.65
C LYS A 81 -0.70 17.14 7.54
N ASN A 82 -0.91 16.27 6.56
CA ASN A 82 0.07 16.02 5.49
C ASN A 82 -0.33 16.66 4.15
N HIS A 83 -1.34 17.53 4.14
CA HIS A 83 -1.84 18.23 2.94
C HIS A 83 -2.25 17.26 1.81
N ILE A 84 -2.85 16.12 2.19
CA ILE A 84 -3.39 15.12 1.27
C ILE A 84 -4.86 15.46 1.02
N SER A 85 -5.24 15.68 -0.23
CA SER A 85 -6.61 16.10 -0.61
C SER A 85 -7.56 14.93 -0.92
N GLU A 86 -7.00 13.80 -1.34
CA GLU A 86 -7.79 12.67 -1.84
C GLU A 86 -7.39 11.37 -1.16
N GLU A 87 -8.37 10.50 -0.85
CA GLU A 87 -8.12 9.28 -0.10
C GLU A 87 -7.24 8.27 -0.84
N TYR A 88 -7.28 8.21 -2.17
CA TYR A 88 -6.37 7.34 -2.91
C TYR A 88 -4.89 7.75 -2.77
N ALA A 89 -4.61 9.02 -2.47
CA ALA A 89 -3.25 9.45 -2.15
C ALA A 89 -2.77 8.95 -0.77
N LEU A 90 -3.68 8.53 0.12
CA LEU A 90 -3.30 7.79 1.33
C LEU A 90 -2.67 6.44 1.00
N GLN A 91 -3.19 5.73 0.01
CA GLN A 91 -2.57 4.48 -0.44
C GLN A 91 -1.15 4.72 -0.92
N SER A 92 -0.94 5.76 -1.72
CA SER A 92 0.40 6.15 -2.17
C SER A 92 1.32 6.48 -1.02
N TYR A 93 0.83 7.20 -0.01
CA TYR A 93 1.60 7.50 1.19
C TYR A 93 2.04 6.21 1.93
N VAL A 94 1.15 5.21 2.07
CA VAL A 94 1.48 3.91 2.66
C VAL A 94 2.53 3.20 1.81
N ASN A 95 2.32 3.11 0.50
CA ASN A 95 3.21 2.44 -0.44
C ASN A 95 4.60 3.08 -0.46
N GLU A 96 4.69 4.41 -0.42
CA GLU A 96 5.96 5.14 -0.33
C GLU A 96 6.72 4.84 0.97
N ASN A 97 6.01 4.74 2.10
CA ASN A 97 6.64 4.38 3.37
C ASN A 97 7.24 2.98 3.33
N VAL A 98 6.51 2.02 2.77
CA VAL A 98 7.04 0.66 2.54
C VAL A 98 8.21 0.70 1.56
N GLY A 99 8.09 1.43 0.45
CA GLY A 99 9.16 1.57 -0.55
C GLY A 99 10.44 2.18 0.03
N LYS A 100 10.31 3.22 0.86
CA LYS A 100 11.46 3.82 1.58
C LYS A 100 12.12 2.83 2.54
N TYR A 101 11.33 1.98 3.19
CA TYR A 101 11.85 0.93 4.06
C TYR A 101 12.59 -0.15 3.25
N LEU A 102 11.99 -0.66 2.18
CA LEU A 102 12.59 -1.64 1.28
C LEU A 102 13.92 -1.12 0.70
N LYS A 103 13.95 0.14 0.25
CA LYS A 103 15.16 0.78 -0.29
C LYS A 103 16.32 0.80 0.71
N LYS A 104 16.06 1.04 2.00
CA LYS A 104 17.09 0.98 3.06
C LYS A 104 17.70 -0.42 3.19
N HIS A 105 16.98 -1.45 2.80
CA HIS A 105 17.42 -2.84 2.79
C HIS A 105 17.86 -3.32 1.39
N HIS A 106 18.18 -2.39 0.48
CA HIS A 106 18.60 -2.67 -0.89
C HIS A 106 17.60 -3.50 -1.70
N LYS A 107 16.30 -3.36 -1.40
CA LYS A 107 15.20 -3.98 -2.13
C LYS A 107 14.45 -2.93 -2.93
N ARG A 108 13.86 -3.37 -4.05
CA ARG A 108 12.96 -2.55 -4.88
C ARG A 108 11.52 -3.03 -4.71
N LEU A 109 10.62 -2.07 -4.60
CA LEU A 109 9.19 -2.32 -4.54
C LEU A 109 8.66 -2.67 -5.93
N ILE A 110 7.85 -3.72 -5.99
CA ILE A 110 6.95 -3.99 -7.12
C ILE A 110 5.51 -3.87 -6.61
N GLY A 111 4.62 -3.35 -7.42
CA GLY A 111 3.19 -3.36 -7.12
C GLY A 111 2.36 -3.45 -8.40
N TRP A 112 1.09 -3.78 -8.23
CA TRP A 112 0.13 -3.74 -9.31
C TRP A 112 -0.08 -2.30 -9.79
N ASP A 113 -0.57 -2.13 -11.00
CA ASP A 113 -0.68 -0.81 -11.64
C ASP A 113 -1.63 0.17 -10.94
N GLU A 114 -2.49 -0.28 -10.01
CA GLU A 114 -3.30 0.59 -9.15
C GLU A 114 -2.48 1.48 -8.22
N ILE A 115 -1.25 1.10 -7.88
CA ILE A 115 -0.38 1.96 -7.05
C ILE A 115 -0.02 3.29 -7.73
N LEU A 116 -0.27 3.41 -9.04
CA LEU A 116 -0.07 4.64 -9.81
C LEU A 116 -1.16 5.69 -9.54
N GLU A 117 -2.36 5.28 -9.13
CA GLU A 117 -3.53 6.17 -9.05
C GLU A 117 -3.34 7.35 -8.11
N GLY A 118 -2.66 7.16 -7.01
CA GLY A 118 -2.32 8.25 -6.08
C GLY A 118 -0.89 8.79 -6.24
N GLY A 119 -0.16 8.28 -7.23
CA GLY A 119 1.25 8.56 -7.45
C GLY A 119 2.17 7.65 -6.63
N ILE A 120 3.29 7.27 -7.20
CA ILE A 120 4.34 6.52 -6.54
C ILE A 120 5.72 6.98 -7.04
N GLY A 121 6.74 6.84 -6.21
CA GLY A 121 8.12 7.19 -6.58
C GLY A 121 8.61 6.44 -7.83
N ARG A 122 9.39 7.10 -8.66
CA ARG A 122 9.90 6.58 -9.96
C ARG A 122 10.73 5.28 -9.85
N GLU A 123 11.14 4.92 -8.65
CA GLU A 123 11.93 3.70 -8.40
C GLU A 123 11.08 2.43 -8.25
N ALA A 124 9.76 2.57 -8.11
CA ALA A 124 8.85 1.43 -8.05
C ALA A 124 8.75 0.75 -9.41
N VAL A 125 8.66 -0.57 -9.39
CA VAL A 125 8.39 -1.38 -10.57
C VAL A 125 6.89 -1.64 -10.64
N ILE A 126 6.30 -1.43 -11.79
CA ILE A 126 4.86 -1.61 -12.00
C ILE A 126 4.62 -2.91 -12.75
N MET A 127 3.77 -3.75 -12.18
CA MET A 127 3.25 -4.95 -12.83
C MET A 127 1.81 -4.66 -13.28
N SER A 128 1.61 -4.53 -14.60
CA SER A 128 0.29 -4.25 -15.16
C SER A 128 -0.49 -5.53 -15.38
N TRP A 129 -1.74 -5.55 -14.93
CA TRP A 129 -2.69 -6.64 -15.16
C TRP A 129 -4.00 -6.13 -15.81
N ARG A 130 -4.27 -4.82 -15.74
CA ARG A 130 -5.44 -4.19 -16.35
C ARG A 130 -5.28 -3.89 -17.85
N GLY A 131 -4.38 -4.61 -18.50
CA GLY A 131 -4.11 -4.49 -19.93
C GLY A 131 -3.32 -3.25 -20.30
N VAL A 132 -3.41 -2.82 -21.57
CA VAL A 132 -2.61 -1.71 -22.11
C VAL A 132 -2.82 -0.40 -21.33
N LYS A 133 -4.04 -0.14 -20.85
CA LYS A 133 -4.35 1.09 -20.11
C LYS A 133 -3.57 1.19 -18.79
N GLY A 134 -3.39 0.09 -18.07
CA GLY A 134 -2.61 0.06 -16.84
C GLY A 134 -1.13 0.37 -17.07
N GLY A 135 -0.57 -0.05 -18.20
CA GLY A 135 0.82 0.22 -18.56
C GLY A 135 1.10 1.64 -19.06
N ILE A 136 0.11 2.32 -19.67
CA ILE A 136 0.29 3.66 -20.25
C ILE A 136 0.49 4.73 -19.16
N THR A 137 -0.09 4.56 -17.99
CA THR A 137 0.04 5.48 -16.86
C THR A 137 1.35 5.31 -16.10
N ALA A 138 2.10 4.24 -16.36
CA ALA A 138 3.39 4.04 -15.73
C ALA A 138 4.39 5.13 -16.19
N PRO A 139 5.13 5.77 -15.26
CA PRO A 139 6.21 6.66 -15.66
C PRO A 139 7.17 5.89 -16.56
N GLN A 140 7.37 6.40 -17.80
CA GLN A 140 8.33 5.80 -18.73
C GLN A 140 9.68 5.68 -18.02
N PRO A 141 10.31 4.50 -17.98
CA PRO A 141 11.67 4.40 -17.47
C PRO A 141 12.53 5.32 -18.35
N GLN A 142 13.23 6.27 -17.73
CA GLN A 142 14.28 6.96 -18.44
C GLN A 142 15.23 5.85 -18.94
N LYS A 143 15.40 5.76 -20.27
CA LYS A 143 16.43 4.89 -20.86
C LYS A 143 17.73 5.22 -20.14
N GLN A 144 18.21 4.32 -19.30
CA GLN A 144 19.62 4.32 -18.95
C GLN A 144 20.31 3.90 -20.24
N GLU A 145 20.92 4.86 -20.91
CA GLU A 145 21.94 4.56 -21.92
C GLU A 145 23.03 3.79 -21.18
N ILE A 146 23.26 2.57 -21.66
CA ILE A 146 24.35 1.70 -21.21
C ILE A 146 25.64 2.21 -21.84
#